data_ef11133c7d3c6c9f0876b408a9aac719
#
_entry.id   ef11133c7d3c6c9f0876b408a9aac719
#
_cell.length_a   1.000
_cell.length_b   1.000
_cell.length_c   1.000
_cell.angle_alpha   90.00
_cell.angle_beta   90.00
_cell.angle_gamma   90.00
#
_symmetry.space_group_name_H-M   'P 1'
#
loop_
_entity.id
_entity.type
_entity.pdbx_description
1 polymer ?
#
loop_
_entity_poly.entity_id
_entity_poly.type
_entity_poly.pdbx_seq_one_letter_code
_entity_poly.pdbx_strand_id
1 'polypeptide(L)'
;DFTAVLTISEDPSNATYPTNTQGFSMSISSDSNYISPTSADITGAVAAAQPAFAQSQILPSGWTLGVVYSFQVPIFLQFPSETNAVQIAGSTVAGNLQGDSTGLTVPLAWTQIGNPTIFNVVTTNNTSISPLTSDGVLTLNPQTNLDYVRGDANADGIVNVADVVWSLQEIFNNGPAGPCNDSKNTNGDGIFDVADPIWLISYIFQNGSPPPAPFPTCGEIGDPQDCTSYNGC
;
A
#
# COMPACT_ATOMS: atom_id res chain seq x y z
N ASP A 1 -2.78 -1.90 -1.04
CA ASP A 1 -2.08 -1.32 0.14
C ASP A 1 -0.97 -0.40 -0.30
N PHE A 2 -0.65 0.60 0.50
CA PHE A 2 0.46 1.52 0.25
C PHE A 2 1.28 1.76 1.53
N THR A 3 2.52 2.19 1.32
CA THR A 3 3.39 2.70 2.38
C THR A 3 4.02 4.01 1.91
N ALA A 4 3.90 5.06 2.71
CA ALA A 4 4.57 6.34 2.49
C ALA A 4 5.52 6.62 3.65
N VAL A 5 6.62 7.29 3.37
CA VAL A 5 7.62 7.68 4.38
C VAL A 5 7.77 9.18 4.37
N LEU A 6 7.63 9.77 5.55
CA LEU A 6 7.95 11.18 5.76
C LEU A 6 9.38 11.31 6.27
N THR A 7 10.07 12.26 5.70
CA THR A 7 11.45 12.58 6.09
C THR A 7 11.50 13.89 6.85
N ILE A 8 12.51 14.05 7.67
CA ILE A 8 12.86 15.30 8.36
C ILE A 8 14.33 15.58 8.16
N SER A 9 14.66 16.84 7.94
CA SER A 9 16.05 17.30 7.88
C SER A 9 16.17 18.72 8.45
N GLU A 10 17.35 19.06 8.91
CA GLU A 10 17.72 20.43 9.23
C GLU A 10 18.02 21.20 7.95
N ASP A 11 17.69 22.47 7.91
CA ASP A 11 18.13 23.36 6.84
C ASP A 11 19.51 23.95 7.21
N PRO A 12 20.60 23.47 6.64
CA PRO A 12 21.95 23.95 6.97
C PRO A 12 22.20 25.39 6.52
N SER A 13 21.34 25.93 5.64
CA SER A 13 21.43 27.32 5.19
C SER A 13 20.82 28.30 6.18
N ASN A 14 20.04 27.83 7.16
CA ASN A 14 19.35 28.66 8.12
C ASN A 14 20.03 28.63 9.50
N ALA A 15 21.05 29.45 9.66
CA ALA A 15 21.79 29.58 10.93
C ALA A 15 20.95 30.14 12.10
N THR A 16 19.72 30.55 11.87
CA THR A 16 18.85 31.19 12.87
C THR A 16 18.18 30.16 13.79
N TYR A 17 18.03 28.92 13.34
CA TYR A 17 17.34 27.88 14.11
C TYR A 17 18.34 26.87 14.67
N PRO A 18 18.28 26.63 16.00
CA PRO A 18 19.13 25.62 16.62
C PRO A 18 18.80 24.22 16.15
N THR A 19 19.82 23.41 15.98
CA THR A 19 19.76 22.05 15.42
C THR A 19 19.25 20.97 16.39
N ASN A 20 18.81 21.38 17.60
CA ASN A 20 18.46 20.46 18.68
C ASN A 20 16.94 20.31 18.83
N THR A 21 16.39 19.28 18.24
CA THR A 21 14.95 18.97 18.31
C THR A 21 14.61 18.25 19.62
N GLN A 22 13.73 18.82 20.43
CA GLN A 22 13.20 18.24 21.68
C GLN A 22 11.95 17.39 21.44
N GLY A 23 11.24 17.69 20.39
CA GLY A 23 10.03 17.01 19.97
C GLY A 23 9.42 17.71 18.77
N PHE A 24 8.41 17.08 18.19
CA PHE A 24 7.65 17.67 17.09
C PHE A 24 6.21 17.16 17.08
N SER A 25 5.35 17.91 16.46
CA SER A 25 4.03 17.43 16.06
C SER A 25 3.81 17.68 14.58
N MET A 26 3.07 16.79 13.97
CA MET A 26 2.75 16.88 12.56
C MET A 26 1.30 16.49 12.30
N SER A 27 0.77 17.04 11.23
CA SER A 27 -0.60 16.85 10.82
C SER A 27 -0.65 16.91 9.30
N ILE A 28 -1.14 15.85 8.68
CA ILE A 28 -1.19 15.69 7.23
C ILE A 28 -2.58 15.30 6.83
N SER A 29 -3.15 16.01 5.85
CA SER A 29 -4.42 15.65 5.24
C SER A 29 -4.24 14.78 4.01
N SER A 30 -5.22 13.93 3.77
CA SER A 30 -5.35 13.08 2.60
C SER A 30 -6.80 13.00 2.15
N ASP A 31 -7.03 12.65 0.89
CA ASP A 31 -8.39 12.46 0.39
C ASP A 31 -8.90 11.05 0.73
N SER A 32 -9.86 10.98 1.63
CA SER A 32 -10.49 9.73 2.08
C SER A 32 -11.31 9.01 1.00
N ASN A 33 -11.59 9.66 -0.13
CA ASN A 33 -12.22 8.98 -1.25
C ASN A 33 -11.29 7.97 -1.93
N TYR A 34 -9.98 8.16 -1.82
CA TYR A 34 -8.99 7.37 -2.54
C TYR A 34 -8.08 6.55 -1.64
N ILE A 35 -7.79 7.03 -0.43
CA ILE A 35 -6.91 6.34 0.50
C ILE A 35 -7.48 6.30 1.92
N SER A 36 -7.20 5.20 2.60
CA SER A 36 -7.56 4.99 4.01
C SER A 36 -6.29 4.63 4.78
N PRO A 37 -5.66 5.59 5.45
CA PRO A 37 -4.51 5.30 6.33
C PRO A 37 -4.94 4.39 7.48
N THR A 38 -4.09 3.42 7.84
CA THR A 38 -4.32 2.48 8.94
C THR A 38 -3.33 2.65 10.07
N SER A 39 -2.12 3.11 9.80
CA SER A 39 -1.14 3.45 10.82
C SER A 39 -0.25 4.63 10.40
N ALA A 40 0.32 5.28 11.42
CA ALA A 40 1.36 6.29 11.27
C ALA A 40 2.35 6.09 12.42
N ASP A 41 3.48 5.46 12.13
CA ASP A 41 4.44 5.00 13.12
C ASP A 41 5.78 5.72 12.96
N ILE A 42 6.44 6.00 14.07
CA ILE A 42 7.81 6.54 14.04
C ILE A 42 8.77 5.49 13.48
N THR A 43 9.76 5.94 12.72
CA THR A 43 10.76 5.07 12.11
C THR A 43 12.15 5.72 12.12
N GLY A 44 13.16 4.99 11.65
CA GLY A 44 14.52 5.50 11.48
C GLY A 44 15.13 6.04 12.77
N ALA A 45 15.79 7.20 12.68
CA ALA A 45 16.47 7.83 13.82
C ALA A 45 15.47 8.28 14.91
N VAL A 46 14.25 8.65 14.54
CA VAL A 46 13.19 9.03 15.50
C VAL A 46 12.83 7.85 16.39
N ALA A 47 12.60 6.68 15.82
CA ALA A 47 12.29 5.46 16.58
C ALA A 47 13.51 4.99 17.39
N ALA A 48 14.72 5.07 16.82
CA ALA A 48 15.96 4.67 17.49
C ALA A 48 16.29 5.52 18.72
N ALA A 49 15.84 6.77 18.76
CA ALA A 49 15.99 7.66 19.90
C ALA A 49 15.09 7.30 21.10
N GLN A 50 14.16 6.36 20.94
CA GLN A 50 13.25 5.90 21.98
C GLN A 50 12.55 7.05 22.71
N PRO A 51 11.73 7.86 22.03
CA PRO A 51 11.08 9.02 22.63
C PRO A 51 10.22 8.62 23.82
N ALA A 52 10.15 9.48 24.82
CA ALA A 52 9.31 9.29 26.00
C ALA A 52 7.80 9.32 25.66
N PHE A 53 7.45 9.94 24.53
CA PHE A 53 6.11 9.97 24.00
C PHE A 53 6.18 9.95 22.48
N ALA A 54 5.41 9.05 21.87
CA ALA A 54 5.11 9.05 20.43
C ALA A 54 3.71 8.49 20.25
N GLN A 55 2.80 9.31 19.77
CA GLN A 55 1.43 8.91 19.56
C GLN A 55 0.87 9.50 18.27
N SER A 56 0.29 8.64 17.45
CA SER A 56 -0.43 9.00 16.25
C SER A 56 -1.94 8.85 16.44
N GLN A 57 -2.69 9.59 15.62
CA GLN A 57 -4.13 9.45 15.49
C GLN A 57 -4.48 9.42 14.00
N ILE A 58 -5.21 8.40 13.61
CA ILE A 58 -5.78 8.28 12.27
C ILE A 58 -7.14 8.94 12.25
N LEU A 59 -7.35 9.81 11.29
CA LEU A 59 -8.58 10.57 11.08
C LEU A 59 -9.14 10.29 9.68
N PRO A 60 -10.43 10.45 9.44
CA PRO A 60 -11.00 10.31 8.09
C PRO A 60 -10.34 11.23 7.04
N SER A 61 -9.82 12.38 7.47
CA SER A 61 -9.19 13.38 6.60
C SER A 61 -7.66 13.33 6.58
N GLY A 62 -7.05 12.30 7.19
CA GLY A 62 -5.59 12.20 7.28
C GLY A 62 -5.11 11.63 8.61
N TRP A 63 -3.96 12.08 9.10
CA TRP A 63 -3.39 11.62 10.37
C TRP A 63 -2.61 12.72 11.08
N THR A 64 -2.44 12.52 12.38
CA THR A 64 -1.62 13.38 13.23
C THR A 64 -0.62 12.55 14.02
N LEU A 65 0.50 13.14 14.40
CA LEU A 65 1.52 12.51 15.24
C LEU A 65 2.13 13.55 16.17
N GLY A 66 2.33 13.16 17.44
CA GLY A 66 3.14 13.92 18.41
C GLY A 66 4.30 13.09 18.91
N VAL A 67 5.47 13.67 18.99
CA VAL A 67 6.70 13.05 19.50
C VAL A 67 7.37 13.97 20.50
N VAL A 68 7.74 13.43 21.67
CA VAL A 68 8.53 14.13 22.68
C VAL A 68 9.65 13.20 23.15
N TYR A 69 10.89 13.65 23.04
CA TYR A 69 12.05 12.81 23.37
C TYR A 69 12.23 12.62 24.87
N SER A 70 11.96 13.66 25.68
CA SER A 70 12.01 13.54 27.13
C SER A 70 11.14 14.59 27.81
N PHE A 71 10.53 14.24 28.94
CA PHE A 71 9.77 15.17 29.79
C PHE A 71 10.61 15.75 30.94
N GLN A 72 11.74 15.16 31.25
CA GLN A 72 12.51 15.49 32.47
C GLN A 72 13.84 16.14 32.17
N VAL A 73 14.59 15.63 31.22
CA VAL A 73 15.91 16.16 30.82
C VAL A 73 15.84 16.52 29.35
N PRO A 74 16.32 17.69 28.94
CA PRO A 74 16.35 18.01 27.52
C PRO A 74 17.20 16.98 26.77
N ILE A 75 16.56 16.08 26.05
CA ILE A 75 17.19 15.19 25.08
C ILE A 75 16.93 15.82 23.72
N PHE A 76 17.97 15.93 22.92
CA PHE A 76 17.89 16.55 21.61
C PHE A 76 18.24 15.52 20.53
N LEU A 77 17.50 15.55 19.45
CA LEU A 77 17.84 14.82 18.24
C LEU A 77 18.23 15.81 17.15
N GLN A 78 19.27 15.48 16.42
CA GLN A 78 19.76 16.26 15.28
C GLN A 78 19.46 15.49 13.98
N PHE A 79 19.08 16.23 12.94
CA PHE A 79 18.77 15.70 11.62
C PHE A 79 19.65 16.38 10.57
N PRO A 80 20.97 16.16 10.59
CA PRO A 80 21.92 16.87 9.72
C PRO A 80 21.75 16.51 8.24
N SER A 81 21.01 15.43 7.96
CA SER A 81 20.63 15.00 6.61
C SER A 81 19.20 14.50 6.63
N GLU A 82 18.61 14.40 5.45
CA GLU A 82 17.28 13.84 5.30
C GLU A 82 17.19 12.44 5.91
N THR A 83 16.27 12.28 6.84
CA THR A 83 16.13 11.07 7.66
C THR A 83 14.67 10.64 7.68
N ASN A 84 14.42 9.35 7.53
CA ASN A 84 13.08 8.78 7.68
C ASN A 84 12.60 8.98 9.11
N ALA A 85 11.47 9.63 9.28
CA ALA A 85 10.90 9.97 10.58
C ALA A 85 9.63 9.21 10.88
N VAL A 86 8.73 9.09 9.92
CA VAL A 86 7.41 8.47 10.09
C VAL A 86 7.10 7.60 8.89
N GLN A 87 6.62 6.41 9.15
CA GLN A 87 6.08 5.51 8.14
C GLN A 87 4.56 5.45 8.28
N ILE A 88 3.87 5.64 7.18
CA ILE A 88 2.42 5.56 7.10
C ILE A 88 2.07 4.37 6.25
N ALA A 89 1.20 3.50 6.75
CA ALA A 89 0.61 2.43 6.00
C ALA A 89 -0.90 2.66 5.82
N GLY A 90 -1.44 2.14 4.76
CA GLY A 90 -2.86 2.25 4.48
C GLY A 90 -3.28 1.42 3.28
N SER A 91 -4.56 1.47 2.97
CA SER A 91 -5.16 0.84 1.81
C SER A 91 -5.76 1.88 0.87
N THR A 92 -5.85 1.53 -0.41
CA THR A 92 -6.60 2.29 -1.39
C THR A 92 -8.09 1.98 -1.29
N VAL A 93 -8.93 2.95 -1.61
CA VAL A 93 -10.38 2.76 -1.69
C VAL A 93 -10.72 2.29 -3.09
N ALA A 94 -10.80 0.98 -3.27
CA ALA A 94 -10.86 0.32 -4.58
C ALA A 94 -12.02 0.82 -5.48
N GLY A 95 -13.20 1.12 -4.91
CA GLY A 95 -14.36 1.55 -5.69
C GLY A 95 -14.20 2.87 -6.45
N ASN A 96 -13.23 3.70 -6.07
CA ASN A 96 -13.01 5.01 -6.68
C ASN A 96 -11.84 5.03 -7.69
N LEU A 97 -11.16 3.89 -7.85
CA LEU A 97 -10.03 3.75 -8.79
C LEU A 97 -10.44 3.12 -10.13
N GLN A 98 -11.72 2.74 -10.29
CA GLN A 98 -12.19 2.06 -11.49
C GLN A 98 -12.25 3.03 -12.69
N GLY A 99 -11.66 2.61 -13.79
CA GLY A 99 -11.84 3.22 -15.11
C GLY A 99 -10.87 4.35 -15.47
N ASP A 100 -9.90 4.69 -14.62
CA ASP A 100 -8.87 5.67 -14.97
C ASP A 100 -7.58 4.93 -15.37
N SER A 101 -7.23 5.02 -16.65
CA SER A 101 -5.98 4.45 -17.19
C SER A 101 -4.76 5.35 -16.97
N THR A 102 -4.96 6.53 -16.39
CA THR A 102 -3.88 7.47 -16.04
C THR A 102 -3.70 7.49 -14.54
N GLY A 103 -2.49 7.33 -14.04
CA GLY A 103 -2.21 7.32 -12.60
C GLY A 103 -2.88 8.50 -11.88
N LEU A 104 -3.75 8.21 -10.92
CA LEU A 104 -4.40 9.22 -10.09
C LEU A 104 -3.41 9.72 -9.06
N THR A 105 -3.27 11.03 -8.92
CA THR A 105 -2.44 11.64 -7.89
C THR A 105 -3.27 12.10 -6.71
N VAL A 106 -2.96 11.59 -5.53
CA VAL A 106 -3.59 11.99 -4.27
C VAL A 106 -2.59 12.83 -3.47
N PRO A 107 -2.87 14.11 -3.25
CA PRO A 107 -1.97 14.94 -2.46
C PRO A 107 -1.98 14.52 -0.99
N LEU A 108 -0.80 14.53 -0.37
CA LEU A 108 -0.56 14.41 1.05
C LEU A 108 -0.09 15.77 1.54
N ALA A 109 -1.02 16.58 2.03
CA ALA A 109 -0.74 17.99 2.31
C ALA A 109 -0.50 18.25 3.81
N TRP A 110 0.53 19.03 4.11
CA TRP A 110 0.79 19.53 5.46
C TRP A 110 -0.28 20.53 5.87
N THR A 111 -1.29 20.05 6.56
CA THR A 111 -2.42 20.88 7.04
C THR A 111 -2.62 20.65 8.53
N GLN A 112 -3.32 21.58 9.15
CA GLN A 112 -3.65 21.50 10.57
C GLN A 112 -5.01 20.84 10.71
N ILE A 113 -5.03 19.57 11.16
CA ILE A 113 -6.24 18.79 11.37
C ILE A 113 -6.32 18.25 12.80
N GLY A 114 -7.45 17.67 13.15
CA GLY A 114 -7.69 17.09 14.47
C GLY A 114 -8.59 17.94 15.36
N ASN A 115 -9.01 17.35 16.48
CA ASN A 115 -9.77 18.04 17.53
C ASN A 115 -9.27 17.55 18.90
N PRO A 116 -8.44 18.31 19.62
CA PRO A 116 -7.95 19.67 19.25
C PRO A 116 -7.08 19.65 17.99
N THR A 117 -7.02 20.81 17.32
CA THR A 117 -6.18 20.98 16.12
C THR A 117 -4.70 20.74 16.44
N ILE A 118 -4.07 19.88 15.66
CA ILE A 118 -2.63 19.60 15.77
C ILE A 118 -1.89 20.47 14.76
N PHE A 119 -0.93 21.25 15.28
CA PHE A 119 -0.08 22.14 14.49
C PHE A 119 1.20 21.41 14.04
N ASN A 120 1.67 21.75 12.85
CA ASN A 120 2.97 21.32 12.36
C ASN A 120 4.06 22.18 13.01
N VAL A 121 4.68 21.66 14.04
CA VAL A 121 5.73 22.39 14.79
C VAL A 121 6.88 21.46 15.17
N VAL A 122 8.06 22.05 15.26
CA VAL A 122 9.24 21.46 15.87
C VAL A 122 9.58 22.26 17.11
N THR A 123 9.82 21.59 18.22
CA THR A 123 10.21 22.23 19.47
C THR A 123 11.72 22.15 19.67
N THR A 124 12.35 23.30 19.84
CA THR A 124 13.75 23.45 20.08
C THR A 124 13.99 24.55 21.14
N ASN A 125 14.87 24.32 22.11
CA ASN A 125 15.12 25.25 23.24
C ASN A 125 13.81 25.79 23.87
N ASN A 126 12.84 24.93 24.12
CA ASN A 126 11.51 25.24 24.66
C ASN A 126 10.70 26.23 23.80
N THR A 127 11.05 26.39 22.54
CA THR A 127 10.34 27.26 21.59
C THR A 127 9.79 26.41 20.46
N SER A 128 8.53 26.63 20.10
CA SER A 128 7.89 26.02 18.95
C SER A 128 8.22 26.80 17.68
N ILE A 129 8.67 26.10 16.66
CA ILE A 129 9.04 26.64 15.36
C ILE A 129 8.17 25.96 14.31
N SER A 130 7.63 26.74 13.38
CA SER A 130 6.95 26.21 12.20
C SER A 130 8.01 25.73 11.20
N PRO A 131 8.08 24.44 10.88
CA PRO A 131 9.02 23.93 9.88
C PRO A 131 8.62 24.39 8.47
N LEU A 132 9.59 24.41 7.57
CA LEU A 132 9.32 24.41 6.15
C LEU A 132 8.77 23.02 5.77
N THR A 133 7.66 22.99 5.08
CA THR A 133 7.01 21.74 4.66
C THR A 133 6.94 21.66 3.16
N SER A 134 7.13 20.47 2.62
CA SER A 134 6.91 20.15 1.23
C SER A 134 5.86 19.04 1.15
N ASP A 135 4.77 19.32 0.46
CA ASP A 135 3.70 18.35 0.30
C ASP A 135 4.19 17.14 -0.51
N GLY A 136 3.67 15.98 -0.15
CA GLY A 136 3.88 14.74 -0.86
C GLY A 136 2.73 14.44 -1.82
N VAL A 137 2.98 13.54 -2.75
CA VAL A 137 1.97 13.03 -3.67
C VAL A 137 2.06 11.51 -3.68
N LEU A 138 0.92 10.85 -3.48
CA LEU A 138 0.78 9.42 -3.70
C LEU A 138 0.18 9.22 -5.10
N THR A 139 0.90 8.53 -5.96
CA THR A 139 0.40 8.13 -7.28
C THR A 139 -0.24 6.76 -7.15
N LEU A 140 -1.54 6.70 -7.36
CA LEU A 140 -2.31 5.46 -7.40
C LEU A 140 -2.43 5.05 -8.86
N ASN A 141 -1.82 3.94 -9.22
CA ASN A 141 -2.03 3.36 -10.54
C ASN A 141 -3.28 2.48 -10.43
N PRO A 142 -4.35 2.79 -11.16
CA PRO A 142 -5.49 1.88 -11.22
C PRO A 142 -4.98 0.54 -11.73
N GLN A 143 -5.32 -0.51 -11.04
CA GLN A 143 -5.15 -1.84 -11.60
C GLN A 143 -6.07 -1.91 -12.82
N THR A 144 -5.50 -2.07 -13.98
CA THR A 144 -6.29 -2.46 -15.15
C THR A 144 -6.81 -3.86 -14.84
N ASN A 145 -8.12 -3.96 -14.61
CA ASN A 145 -8.76 -5.27 -14.54
C ASN A 145 -8.53 -5.92 -15.89
N LEU A 146 -7.67 -6.92 -15.91
CA LEU A 146 -7.47 -7.70 -17.12
C LEU A 146 -8.61 -8.73 -17.19
N ASP A 147 -9.33 -8.69 -18.30
CA ASP A 147 -10.25 -9.78 -18.62
C ASP A 147 -9.46 -11.08 -18.71
N TYR A 148 -9.95 -12.13 -18.10
CA TYR A 148 -9.35 -13.46 -18.17
C TYR A 148 -10.43 -14.54 -18.22
N VAL A 149 -10.04 -15.76 -18.55
CA VAL A 149 -10.87 -16.95 -18.44
C VAL A 149 -10.38 -17.81 -17.29
N ARG A 150 -11.27 -18.10 -16.34
CA ARG A 150 -10.91 -18.94 -15.20
C ARG A 150 -10.69 -20.39 -15.67
N GLY A 151 -9.55 -20.97 -15.28
CA GLY A 151 -9.12 -22.30 -15.70
C GLY A 151 -8.14 -22.29 -16.87
N ASP A 152 -7.89 -21.15 -17.51
CA ASP A 152 -6.88 -20.98 -18.56
C ASP A 152 -5.54 -20.56 -17.90
N ALA A 153 -4.80 -21.55 -17.45
CA ALA A 153 -3.58 -21.35 -16.68
C ALA A 153 -2.37 -20.91 -17.53
N ASN A 154 -2.35 -21.29 -18.80
CA ASN A 154 -1.28 -20.95 -19.73
C ASN A 154 -1.57 -19.69 -20.55
N ALA A 155 -2.76 -19.12 -20.42
CA ALA A 155 -3.26 -17.91 -21.11
C ALA A 155 -3.26 -18.05 -22.65
N ASP A 156 -3.62 -19.25 -23.16
CA ASP A 156 -3.76 -19.48 -24.60
C ASP A 156 -5.21 -19.26 -25.11
N GLY A 157 -6.14 -18.92 -24.24
CA GLY A 157 -7.55 -18.66 -24.53
C GLY A 157 -8.42 -19.94 -24.59
N ILE A 158 -7.89 -21.12 -24.26
CA ILE A 158 -8.61 -22.39 -24.36
C ILE A 158 -8.47 -23.18 -23.06
N VAL A 159 -9.52 -23.31 -22.31
CA VAL A 159 -9.53 -24.13 -21.10
C VAL A 159 -9.59 -25.60 -21.43
N ASN A 160 -8.50 -26.33 -21.19
CA ASN A 160 -8.35 -27.74 -21.54
C ASN A 160 -7.34 -28.46 -20.62
N VAL A 161 -6.93 -29.69 -20.98
CA VAL A 161 -5.98 -30.48 -20.18
C VAL A 161 -4.55 -29.87 -20.14
N ALA A 162 -4.21 -29.00 -21.09
CA ALA A 162 -2.90 -28.34 -21.08
C ALA A 162 -2.77 -27.41 -19.88
N ASP A 163 -3.85 -26.78 -19.43
CA ASP A 163 -3.87 -25.92 -18.25
C ASP A 163 -3.64 -26.71 -16.95
N VAL A 164 -4.22 -27.90 -16.90
CA VAL A 164 -3.95 -28.84 -15.80
C VAL A 164 -2.47 -29.17 -15.73
N VAL A 165 -1.86 -29.52 -16.87
CA VAL A 165 -0.44 -29.87 -16.95
C VAL A 165 0.41 -28.64 -16.58
N TRP A 166 0.05 -27.46 -17.07
CA TRP A 166 0.75 -26.21 -16.75
C TRP A 166 0.73 -25.95 -15.25
N SER A 167 -0.44 -25.97 -14.62
CA SER A 167 -0.58 -25.77 -13.18
C SER A 167 0.21 -26.77 -12.34
N LEU A 168 0.16 -28.06 -12.71
CA LEU A 168 0.95 -29.08 -12.02
C LEU A 168 2.47 -28.92 -12.20
N GLN A 169 2.92 -28.48 -13.36
CA GLN A 169 4.33 -28.18 -13.59
C GLN A 169 4.80 -26.99 -12.75
N GLU A 170 3.99 -25.92 -12.66
CA GLU A 170 4.29 -24.76 -11.82
C GLU A 170 4.37 -25.16 -10.34
N ILE A 171 3.39 -25.93 -9.84
CA ILE A 171 3.31 -26.29 -8.41
C ILE A 171 4.43 -27.28 -8.01
N PHE A 172 4.71 -28.30 -8.82
CA PHE A 172 5.54 -29.41 -8.39
C PHE A 172 6.90 -29.52 -9.09
N ASN A 173 7.06 -28.88 -10.24
CA ASN A 173 8.20 -29.12 -11.11
C ASN A 173 8.99 -27.84 -11.44
N ASN A 174 8.74 -26.77 -10.71
CA ASN A 174 9.36 -25.47 -10.94
C ASN A 174 9.18 -24.99 -12.40
N GLY A 175 8.02 -25.30 -12.98
CA GLY A 175 7.62 -24.86 -14.30
C GLY A 175 7.43 -23.35 -14.38
N PRO A 176 7.25 -22.81 -15.59
CA PRO A 176 7.04 -21.37 -15.73
C PRO A 176 5.74 -20.94 -15.03
N ALA A 177 5.81 -19.84 -14.29
CA ALA A 177 4.63 -19.24 -13.68
C ALA A 177 3.67 -18.73 -14.78
N GLY A 178 2.39 -19.00 -14.60
CA GLY A 178 1.36 -18.41 -15.44
C GLY A 178 1.24 -16.90 -15.19
N PRO A 179 0.82 -16.12 -16.20
CA PRO A 179 0.82 -14.65 -16.12
C PRO A 179 -0.28 -14.07 -15.23
N CYS A 180 -1.28 -14.89 -14.86
CA CYS A 180 -2.46 -14.47 -14.10
C CYS A 180 -2.80 -15.53 -13.04
N ASN A 181 -2.66 -15.22 -11.75
CA ASN A 181 -3.00 -16.16 -10.69
C ASN A 181 -4.51 -16.44 -10.62
N ASP A 182 -5.34 -15.46 -10.94
CA ASP A 182 -6.80 -15.64 -10.94
C ASP A 182 -7.29 -16.59 -12.02
N SER A 183 -6.63 -16.63 -13.17
CA SER A 183 -6.98 -17.62 -14.20
C SER A 183 -6.61 -19.05 -13.78
N LYS A 184 -5.57 -19.21 -12.97
CA LYS A 184 -5.12 -20.50 -12.43
C LYS A 184 -5.95 -20.98 -11.23
N ASN A 185 -6.52 -20.06 -10.44
CA ASN A 185 -7.41 -20.37 -9.33
C ASN A 185 -8.77 -20.84 -9.87
N THR A 186 -8.78 -22.09 -10.30
CA THR A 186 -9.89 -22.68 -11.05
C THR A 186 -11.13 -22.90 -10.21
N ASN A 187 -10.98 -23.20 -8.91
CA ASN A 187 -12.10 -23.40 -7.99
C ASN A 187 -12.65 -22.07 -7.42
N GLY A 188 -11.90 -20.96 -7.56
CA GLY A 188 -12.30 -19.62 -7.13
C GLY A 188 -12.23 -19.38 -5.62
N ASP A 189 -11.41 -20.13 -4.87
CA ASP A 189 -11.27 -19.99 -3.42
C ASP A 189 -10.25 -18.93 -2.98
N GLY A 190 -9.57 -18.29 -3.94
CA GLY A 190 -8.56 -17.25 -3.70
C GLY A 190 -7.14 -17.78 -3.50
N ILE A 191 -6.91 -19.09 -3.61
CA ILE A 191 -5.59 -19.71 -3.43
C ILE A 191 -5.25 -20.54 -4.65
N PHE A 192 -4.07 -20.31 -5.26
CA PHE A 192 -3.58 -21.21 -6.30
C PHE A 192 -2.81 -22.36 -5.69
N ASP A 193 -3.40 -23.56 -5.72
CA ASP A 193 -2.78 -24.79 -5.19
C ASP A 193 -3.21 -26.05 -5.99
N VAL A 194 -2.93 -27.22 -5.44
CA VAL A 194 -3.24 -28.50 -6.10
C VAL A 194 -4.74 -28.76 -6.27
N ALA A 195 -5.61 -28.09 -5.52
CA ALA A 195 -7.06 -28.23 -5.65
C ALA A 195 -7.57 -27.71 -7.01
N ASP A 196 -6.89 -26.69 -7.59
CA ASP A 196 -7.27 -26.08 -8.86
C ASP A 196 -7.15 -27.03 -10.05
N PRO A 197 -5.99 -27.64 -10.32
CA PRO A 197 -5.91 -28.62 -11.40
C PRO A 197 -6.78 -29.86 -11.13
N ILE A 198 -7.04 -30.24 -9.88
CA ILE A 198 -7.98 -31.34 -9.57
C ILE A 198 -9.42 -30.93 -9.93
N TRP A 199 -9.82 -29.68 -9.61
CA TRP A 199 -11.15 -29.15 -10.02
C TRP A 199 -11.31 -29.19 -11.54
N LEU A 200 -10.29 -28.73 -12.26
CA LEU A 200 -10.30 -28.68 -13.71
C LEU A 200 -10.36 -30.07 -14.34
N ILE A 201 -9.61 -31.06 -13.81
CA ILE A 201 -9.70 -32.47 -14.23
C ILE A 201 -11.12 -33.01 -14.01
N SER A 202 -11.70 -32.73 -12.85
CA SER A 202 -13.07 -33.17 -12.54
C SER A 202 -14.07 -32.59 -13.52
N TYR A 203 -13.95 -31.31 -13.84
CA TYR A 203 -14.81 -30.67 -14.84
C TYR A 203 -14.65 -31.30 -16.23
N ILE A 204 -13.40 -31.46 -16.71
CA ILE A 204 -13.12 -31.92 -18.08
C ILE A 204 -13.52 -33.40 -18.29
N PHE A 205 -13.24 -34.27 -17.32
CA PHE A 205 -13.34 -35.72 -17.50
C PHE A 205 -14.40 -36.41 -16.66
N GLN A 206 -14.91 -35.78 -15.61
CA GLN A 206 -15.79 -36.43 -14.63
C GLN A 206 -17.17 -35.77 -14.53
N ASN A 207 -17.46 -34.85 -15.45
CA ASN A 207 -18.72 -34.07 -15.41
C ASN A 207 -18.91 -33.30 -14.09
N GLY A 208 -17.77 -32.83 -13.51
CA GLY A 208 -17.74 -31.99 -12.32
C GLY A 208 -18.29 -30.59 -12.57
N SER A 209 -18.40 -29.79 -11.51
CA SER A 209 -18.85 -28.41 -11.62
C SER A 209 -17.90 -27.59 -12.49
N PRO A 210 -18.43 -26.70 -13.36
CA PRO A 210 -17.58 -25.80 -14.13
C PRO A 210 -16.84 -24.83 -13.21
N PRO A 211 -15.72 -24.27 -13.66
CA PRO A 211 -15.11 -23.13 -12.98
C PRO A 211 -16.13 -22.00 -12.76
N PRO A 212 -16.09 -21.29 -11.61
CA PRO A 212 -16.93 -20.10 -11.42
C PRO A 212 -16.51 -18.96 -12.38
N ALA A 213 -17.33 -17.93 -12.48
CA ALA A 213 -17.02 -16.77 -13.32
C ALA A 213 -15.63 -16.17 -13.01
N PRO A 214 -14.95 -15.64 -14.06
CA PRO A 214 -15.32 -15.59 -15.46
C PRO A 214 -14.99 -16.91 -16.17
N PHE A 215 -16.00 -17.61 -16.59
CA PHE A 215 -15.94 -18.86 -17.36
C PHE A 215 -17.30 -19.08 -18.02
N PRO A 216 -17.38 -19.56 -19.27
CA PRO A 216 -16.29 -19.95 -20.19
C PRO A 216 -15.75 -18.80 -21.04
N THR A 217 -16.19 -17.58 -20.82
CA THR A 217 -15.81 -16.40 -21.60
C THR A 217 -15.00 -15.44 -20.74
N CYS A 218 -14.19 -14.62 -21.40
CA CYS A 218 -13.46 -13.53 -20.76
C CYS A 218 -14.37 -12.62 -19.96
N GLY A 219 -13.88 -12.17 -18.83
CA GLY A 219 -14.57 -11.22 -17.98
C GLY A 219 -13.71 -10.76 -16.82
N GLU A 220 -14.17 -9.68 -16.19
CA GLU A 220 -13.57 -9.14 -14.97
C GLU A 220 -14.20 -9.79 -13.73
N ILE A 221 -13.40 -9.96 -12.68
CA ILE A 221 -13.92 -10.08 -11.31
C ILE A 221 -13.31 -8.93 -10.51
N GLY A 222 -14.12 -8.28 -9.70
CA GLY A 222 -13.84 -6.99 -9.07
C GLY A 222 -12.68 -6.91 -8.07
N ASP A 223 -11.83 -7.94 -7.98
CA ASP A 223 -10.58 -7.93 -7.22
C ASP A 223 -9.59 -8.90 -7.86
N PRO A 224 -8.95 -8.52 -9.00
CA PRO A 224 -7.95 -9.36 -9.64
C PRO A 224 -6.69 -9.40 -8.75
N GLN A 225 -6.44 -10.54 -8.15
CA GLN A 225 -5.19 -10.79 -7.45
C GLN A 225 -4.13 -11.26 -8.45
N ASP A 226 -3.12 -10.43 -8.70
CA ASP A 226 -1.89 -10.78 -9.41
C ASP A 226 -1.99 -11.15 -10.90
N CYS A 227 -2.95 -10.62 -11.64
CA CYS A 227 -2.89 -10.66 -13.10
C CYS A 227 -2.04 -9.51 -13.63
N THR A 228 -0.80 -9.77 -14.01
CA THR A 228 0.10 -8.77 -14.60
C THR A 228 -0.04 -8.68 -16.11
N SER A 229 -0.46 -9.75 -16.74
CA SER A 229 -0.77 -9.84 -18.17
C SER A 229 -1.67 -11.04 -18.44
N TYR A 230 -2.51 -10.95 -19.45
CA TYR A 230 -3.30 -12.08 -19.92
C TYR A 230 -3.60 -11.89 -21.41
N ASN A 231 -3.28 -12.89 -22.21
CA ASN A 231 -3.39 -12.81 -23.67
C ASN A 231 -4.50 -13.72 -24.23
N GLY A 232 -5.20 -14.45 -23.37
CA GLY A 232 -6.26 -15.39 -23.76
C GLY A 232 -7.60 -14.73 -24.11
N CYS A 233 -7.70 -13.42 -23.92
CA CYS A 233 -8.80 -12.58 -24.34
C CYS A 233 -8.40 -11.69 -25.52
#